data_9a182f3ea24285eef663b5085b2bdc79
#
_entry.id   9a182f3ea24285eef663b5085b2bdc79
#
_cell.length_a   1.000
_cell.length_b   1.000
_cell.length_c   1.000
_cell.angle_alpha   90.00
_cell.angle_beta   90.00
_cell.angle_gamma   90.00
#
_symmetry.space_group_name_H-M   'P 1'
#
loop_
_entity.id
_entity.type
_entity.pdbx_description
1 polymer ?
#
loop_
_entity_poly.entity_id
_entity_poly.type
_entity_poly.pdbx_seq_one_letter_code
_entity_poly.pdbx_strand_id
1 'polypeptide(L)'
;MVGGGACEVQSSFVAGHFGFRLPTVQSNCPLSTMSLNKPKTVEAEETRIHRIRITLSSRNVKNLEKVCADLKRGAVDKNLKVAGPVRLPTKILRLTTRKSPCGEGTNTWDRFEMRIHKRIIDLHAPSDIVKQITSISIEPGVEVEVTIADSA
;
A
#
# COMPACT_ATOMS: atom_id res chain seq x y z
N MET A 1 5.09 -5.54 52.16
CA MET A 1 5.83 -6.81 52.07
C MET A 1 6.43 -6.83 50.65
N VAL A 2 7.66 -6.40 50.53
CA VAL A 2 8.91 -7.14 50.49
C VAL A 2 9.00 -7.89 49.16
N GLY A 3 9.94 -7.72 48.27
CA GLY A 3 11.31 -7.30 48.14
C GLY A 3 11.65 -7.41 46.66
N GLY A 4 12.52 -6.68 46.01
CA GLY A 4 13.93 -6.56 46.33
C GLY A 4 14.77 -7.51 45.51
N GLY A 5 15.57 -7.03 44.56
CA GLY A 5 16.51 -7.85 43.84
C GLY A 5 17.26 -7.10 42.74
N ALA A 6 18.11 -6.18 43.12
CA ALA A 6 19.19 -5.65 42.28
C ALA A 6 20.33 -6.68 42.25
N CYS A 7 20.93 -6.93 41.09
CA CYS A 7 22.20 -7.62 40.97
C CYS A 7 23.16 -6.70 40.21
N GLU A 8 23.99 -6.06 41.04
CA GLU A 8 25.21 -5.35 40.71
C GLU A 8 26.35 -6.38 40.67
N VAL A 9 27.18 -6.40 39.66
CA VAL A 9 28.46 -7.12 39.71
C VAL A 9 29.58 -6.18 39.27
N GLN A 10 30.38 -5.94 40.27
CA GLN A 10 31.56 -5.10 40.27
C GLN A 10 32.74 -5.69 39.48
N SER A 11 33.54 -4.78 39.03
CA SER A 11 34.89 -4.89 38.51
C SER A 11 35.89 -5.66 39.35
N SER A 12 36.87 -6.28 38.71
CA SER A 12 38.21 -6.35 39.25
C SER A 12 39.28 -6.32 38.15
N PHE A 13 40.11 -5.36 38.32
CA PHE A 13 41.40 -5.08 37.73
C PHE A 13 42.42 -6.18 38.01
N VAL A 14 43.19 -6.64 37.00
CA VAL A 14 44.56 -7.15 37.23
C VAL A 14 45.43 -6.74 36.03
N ALA A 15 46.43 -5.97 36.34
CA ALA A 15 47.58 -5.64 35.49
C ALA A 15 48.56 -6.82 35.42
N GLY A 16 49.06 -7.11 34.27
CA GLY A 16 50.13 -8.10 34.07
C GLY A 16 51.02 -7.67 32.88
N HIS A 17 52.10 -7.07 33.22
CA HIS A 17 53.24 -6.76 32.34
C HIS A 17 53.95 -8.05 31.94
N PHE A 18 54.09 -8.32 30.64
CA PHE A 18 55.22 -9.10 30.13
C PHE A 18 55.46 -8.72 28.68
N GLY A 19 56.69 -8.15 28.47
CA GLY A 19 57.24 -7.88 27.17
C GLY A 19 57.69 -9.15 26.44
N PHE A 20 57.47 -9.19 25.16
CA PHE A 20 58.24 -10.04 24.27
C PHE A 20 58.41 -9.41 22.89
N ARG A 21 59.64 -9.50 22.49
CA ARG A 21 60.44 -9.01 21.38
C ARG A 21 59.89 -9.42 20.03
N LEU A 22 59.92 -8.50 19.06
CA LEU A 22 59.69 -8.70 17.63
C LEU A 22 60.62 -9.72 16.96
N PRO A 23 60.19 -10.40 15.95
CA PRO A 23 61.04 -10.57 14.75
C PRO A 23 60.40 -9.94 13.50
N THR A 24 61.21 -9.15 12.85
CA THR A 24 61.03 -8.62 11.51
C THR A 24 60.96 -9.75 10.51
N VAL A 25 59.84 -9.86 9.80
CA VAL A 25 59.76 -10.66 8.57
C VAL A 25 59.23 -9.77 7.46
N GLN A 26 60.16 -9.40 6.57
CA GLN A 26 59.83 -8.85 5.25
C GLN A 26 59.29 -9.98 4.41
N SER A 27 58.08 -9.84 3.91
CA SER A 27 57.63 -10.65 2.79
C SER A 27 56.78 -9.77 1.84
N ASN A 28 57.31 -9.66 0.63
CA ASN A 28 56.72 -9.09 -0.56
C ASN A 28 55.24 -9.50 -0.72
N CYS A 29 54.33 -8.53 -0.72
CA CYS A 29 53.01 -8.70 -1.28
C CYS A 29 52.94 -8.02 -2.65
N PRO A 30 52.51 -8.74 -3.70
CA PRO A 30 52.27 -8.13 -5.00
C PRO A 30 51.08 -7.19 -4.95
N LEU A 31 51.18 -6.04 -5.61
CA LEU A 31 50.13 -5.08 -5.85
C LEU A 31 48.93 -5.80 -6.50
N SER A 32 47.91 -6.09 -5.68
CA SER A 32 46.60 -6.43 -6.19
C SER A 32 45.86 -5.12 -6.43
N THR A 33 45.60 -4.83 -7.68
CA THR A 33 44.82 -3.70 -8.13
C THR A 33 43.43 -3.74 -7.48
N MET A 34 43.18 -2.90 -6.50
CA MET A 34 41.85 -2.65 -5.99
C MET A 34 41.02 -2.01 -7.10
N SER A 35 40.14 -2.81 -7.67
CA SER A 35 39.03 -2.34 -8.50
C SER A 35 38.21 -1.36 -7.68
N LEU A 36 38.33 -0.09 -8.03
CA LEU A 36 37.52 0.97 -7.50
C LEU A 36 36.07 0.70 -7.91
N ASN A 37 35.31 0.08 -7.05
CA ASN A 37 33.85 0.02 -7.18
C ASN A 37 33.33 1.46 -7.18
N LYS A 38 33.10 1.99 -8.39
CA LYS A 38 32.40 3.23 -8.64
C LYS A 38 31.10 3.18 -7.85
N PRO A 39 30.84 4.10 -6.90
CA PRO A 39 29.54 4.15 -6.24
C PRO A 39 28.49 4.33 -7.33
N LYS A 40 27.57 3.38 -7.42
CA LYS A 40 26.39 3.47 -8.27
C LYS A 40 25.66 4.72 -7.80
N THR A 41 25.78 5.79 -8.57
CA THR A 41 25.00 7.01 -8.36
C THR A 41 23.54 6.54 -8.44
N VAL A 42 22.88 6.53 -7.29
CA VAL A 42 21.43 6.39 -7.23
C VAL A 42 20.94 7.69 -7.86
N GLU A 43 20.61 7.65 -9.14
CA GLU A 43 19.86 8.71 -9.78
C GLU A 43 18.62 8.91 -8.89
N ALA A 44 18.53 10.08 -8.29
CA ALA A 44 17.31 10.48 -7.61
C ALA A 44 16.23 10.48 -8.70
N GLU A 45 15.45 9.41 -8.75
CA GLU A 45 14.25 9.37 -9.58
C GLU A 45 13.43 10.59 -9.15
N GLU A 46 13.38 11.59 -10.03
CA GLU A 46 12.50 12.73 -9.84
C GLU A 46 11.11 12.16 -9.64
N THR A 47 10.59 12.24 -8.43
CA THR A 47 9.28 11.72 -8.09
C THR A 47 8.23 12.54 -8.80
N ARG A 48 7.92 12.16 -10.04
CA ARG A 48 6.88 12.81 -10.84
C ARG A 48 5.54 12.62 -10.17
N ILE A 49 4.86 13.73 -9.93
CA ILE A 49 3.52 13.72 -9.38
C ILE A 49 2.54 13.43 -10.52
N HIS A 50 1.88 12.28 -10.45
CA HIS A 50 0.85 11.89 -11.41
C HIS A 50 -0.54 12.20 -10.86
N ARG A 51 -1.47 12.49 -11.74
CA ARG A 51 -2.89 12.53 -11.40
C ARG A 51 -3.46 11.12 -11.49
N ILE A 52 -3.93 10.61 -10.38
CA ILE A 52 -4.42 9.25 -10.25
C ILE A 52 -5.90 9.28 -9.96
N ARG A 53 -6.65 8.51 -10.72
CA ARG A 53 -8.08 8.35 -10.52
C ARG A 53 -8.36 6.94 -10.04
N ILE A 54 -8.99 6.84 -8.88
CA ILE A 54 -9.46 5.59 -8.29
C ILE A 54 -10.96 5.51 -8.49
N THR A 55 -11.40 4.48 -9.22
CA THR A 55 -12.82 4.18 -9.42
C THR A 55 -13.20 2.99 -8.56
N LEU A 56 -14.17 3.18 -7.69
CA LEU A 56 -14.70 2.15 -6.80
C LEU A 56 -16.09 1.74 -7.26
N SER A 57 -16.35 0.44 -7.41
CA SER A 57 -17.68 -0.07 -7.75
C SER A 57 -18.13 -1.17 -6.79
N SER A 58 -19.42 -1.12 -6.39
CA SER A 58 -20.01 -2.12 -5.51
C SER A 58 -21.54 -2.14 -5.60
N ARG A 59 -22.13 -3.27 -5.22
CA ARG A 59 -23.58 -3.40 -4.99
C ARG A 59 -23.96 -2.90 -3.59
N ASN A 60 -23.06 -2.99 -2.62
CA ASN A 60 -23.28 -2.57 -1.24
C ASN A 60 -22.74 -1.17 -0.97
N VAL A 61 -23.68 -0.22 -0.73
CA VAL A 61 -23.31 1.17 -0.46
C VAL A 61 -22.52 1.32 0.84
N LYS A 62 -22.84 0.55 1.88
CA LYS A 62 -22.17 0.66 3.18
C LYS A 62 -20.68 0.31 3.09
N ASN A 63 -20.35 -0.81 2.44
CA ASN A 63 -18.95 -1.22 2.24
C ASN A 63 -18.22 -0.22 1.36
N LEU A 64 -18.88 0.26 0.31
CA LEU A 64 -18.32 1.26 -0.60
C LEU A 64 -17.95 2.56 0.11
N GLU A 65 -18.85 3.09 0.96
CA GLU A 65 -18.59 4.32 1.72
C GLU A 65 -17.48 4.13 2.77
N LYS A 66 -17.39 2.95 3.40
CA LYS A 66 -16.28 2.61 4.31
C LYS A 66 -14.93 2.69 3.58
N VAL A 67 -14.80 1.96 2.47
CA VAL A 67 -13.56 1.96 1.68
C VAL A 67 -13.20 3.36 1.20
N CYS A 68 -14.18 4.17 0.77
CA CYS A 68 -13.94 5.57 0.39
C CYS A 68 -13.41 6.41 1.56
N ALA A 69 -13.94 6.21 2.76
CA ALA A 69 -13.51 6.93 3.96
C ALA A 69 -12.09 6.53 4.37
N ASP A 70 -11.77 5.24 4.31
CA ASP A 70 -10.44 4.71 4.66
C ASP A 70 -9.37 5.15 3.67
N LEU A 71 -9.66 5.13 2.35
CA LEU A 71 -8.78 5.66 1.33
C LEU A 71 -8.52 7.17 1.51
N LYS A 72 -9.57 7.94 1.81
CA LYS A 72 -9.44 9.37 2.08
C LYS A 72 -8.58 9.64 3.31
N ARG A 73 -8.79 8.88 4.39
CA ARG A 73 -7.99 8.99 5.63
C ARG A 73 -6.52 8.68 5.34
N GLY A 74 -6.22 7.54 4.69
CA GLY A 74 -4.84 7.16 4.35
C GLY A 74 -4.14 8.16 3.41
N ALA A 75 -4.88 8.87 2.56
CA ALA A 75 -4.33 9.92 1.72
C ALA A 75 -4.07 11.22 2.49
N VAL A 76 -4.94 11.59 3.44
CA VAL A 76 -4.75 12.75 4.33
C VAL A 76 -3.58 12.54 5.26
N ASP A 77 -3.41 11.33 5.82
CA ASP A 77 -2.27 10.98 6.69
C ASP A 77 -0.92 11.15 5.98
N LYS A 78 -0.91 11.00 4.66
CA LYS A 78 0.26 11.19 3.79
C LYS A 78 0.37 12.61 3.20
N ASN A 79 -0.47 13.54 3.64
CA ASN A 79 -0.52 14.94 3.16
C ASN A 79 -0.70 15.07 1.63
N LEU A 80 -1.45 14.18 1.02
CA LEU A 80 -1.74 14.21 -0.41
C LEU A 80 -2.93 15.10 -0.74
N LYS A 81 -2.89 15.72 -1.92
CA LYS A 81 -4.07 16.43 -2.46
C LYS A 81 -5.11 15.42 -2.92
N VAL A 82 -6.25 15.40 -2.26
CA VAL A 82 -7.38 14.50 -2.54
C VAL A 82 -8.58 15.32 -2.96
N ALA A 83 -9.11 15.06 -4.14
CA ALA A 83 -10.46 15.48 -4.49
C ALA A 83 -11.44 14.47 -3.88
N GLY A 84 -12.39 14.94 -3.10
CA GLY A 84 -13.32 14.08 -2.36
C GLY A 84 -14.12 13.13 -3.25
N PRO A 85 -14.74 12.07 -2.68
CA PRO A 85 -15.43 11.05 -3.44
C PRO A 85 -16.61 11.65 -4.22
N VAL A 86 -16.55 11.54 -5.56
CA VAL A 86 -17.62 11.94 -6.46
C VAL A 86 -18.58 10.77 -6.62
N ARG A 87 -19.86 10.99 -6.33
CA ARG A 87 -20.91 9.97 -6.46
C ARG A 87 -21.45 9.98 -7.88
N LEU A 88 -21.21 8.89 -8.62
CA LEU A 88 -21.82 8.70 -9.94
C LEU A 88 -23.28 8.21 -9.81
N PRO A 89 -24.11 8.48 -10.82
CA PRO A 89 -25.49 7.99 -10.84
C PRO A 89 -25.51 6.45 -10.78
N THR A 90 -26.43 5.91 -9.97
CA THR A 90 -26.57 4.46 -9.79
C THR A 90 -27.06 3.81 -11.08
N LYS A 91 -26.34 2.81 -11.56
CA LYS A 91 -26.81 1.98 -12.68
C LYS A 91 -27.75 0.89 -12.14
N ILE A 92 -28.93 0.79 -12.71
CA ILE A 92 -29.91 -0.23 -12.38
C ILE A 92 -29.98 -1.20 -13.55
N LEU A 93 -29.55 -2.43 -13.33
CA LEU A 93 -29.68 -3.53 -14.26
C LEU A 93 -30.99 -4.24 -13.97
N ARG A 94 -31.88 -4.32 -14.94
CA ARG A 94 -33.20 -4.95 -14.80
C ARG A 94 -33.30 -6.13 -15.74
N LEU A 95 -33.76 -7.25 -15.21
CA LEU A 95 -34.08 -8.45 -15.97
C LEU A 95 -35.52 -8.86 -15.63
N THR A 96 -36.37 -8.94 -16.63
CA THR A 96 -37.75 -9.38 -16.47
C THR A 96 -37.88 -10.75 -17.07
N THR A 97 -38.29 -11.74 -16.26
CA THR A 97 -38.48 -13.14 -16.71
C THR A 97 -39.90 -13.57 -16.38
N ARG A 98 -40.44 -14.46 -17.20
CA ARG A 98 -41.74 -15.06 -16.92
C ARG A 98 -41.58 -16.09 -15.79
N LYS A 99 -42.56 -16.16 -14.87
CA LYS A 99 -42.54 -17.13 -13.77
C LYS A 99 -42.80 -18.55 -14.24
N SER A 100 -43.69 -18.69 -15.22
CA SER A 100 -44.03 -20.00 -15.76
C SER A 100 -43.03 -20.43 -16.85
N PRO A 101 -42.45 -21.65 -16.79
CA PRO A 101 -41.50 -22.13 -17.78
C PRO A 101 -42.12 -22.50 -19.11
N CYS A 102 -43.40 -22.90 -19.13
CA CYS A 102 -44.09 -23.42 -20.33
C CYS A 102 -45.03 -22.42 -21.02
N GLY A 103 -45.13 -21.24 -20.54
CA GLY A 103 -45.93 -20.20 -21.19
C GLY A 103 -47.46 -20.27 -21.01
N GLU A 104 -47.99 -21.32 -20.40
CA GLU A 104 -49.39 -21.41 -20.00
C GLU A 104 -49.67 -20.74 -18.65
N GLY A 105 -50.94 -20.40 -18.41
CA GLY A 105 -51.41 -19.81 -17.16
C GLY A 105 -51.38 -18.31 -17.15
N THR A 106 -51.51 -17.74 -15.96
CA THR A 106 -51.54 -16.30 -15.73
C THR A 106 -50.26 -15.62 -16.13
N ASN A 107 -50.33 -14.49 -16.81
CA ASN A 107 -49.15 -13.69 -17.20
C ASN A 107 -48.52 -13.01 -16.00
N THR A 108 -47.69 -13.76 -15.25
CA THR A 108 -46.92 -13.27 -14.09
C THR A 108 -45.45 -13.17 -14.45
N TRP A 109 -44.82 -12.06 -14.05
CA TRP A 109 -43.44 -11.75 -14.39
C TRP A 109 -42.64 -11.47 -13.12
N ASP A 110 -41.42 -12.03 -13.05
CA ASP A 110 -40.45 -11.68 -12.05
C ASP A 110 -39.53 -10.57 -12.58
N ARG A 111 -39.27 -9.59 -11.73
CA ARG A 111 -38.41 -8.48 -12.05
C ARG A 111 -37.21 -8.52 -11.13
N PHE A 112 -36.05 -8.87 -11.69
CA PHE A 112 -34.79 -8.85 -10.98
C PHE A 112 -34.10 -7.52 -11.23
N GLU A 113 -33.68 -6.86 -10.15
CA GLU A 113 -32.95 -5.59 -10.22
C GLU A 113 -31.64 -5.72 -9.49
N MET A 114 -30.52 -5.29 -10.14
CA MET A 114 -29.22 -5.14 -9.54
C MET A 114 -28.79 -3.69 -9.64
N ARG A 115 -28.48 -3.06 -8.51
CA ARG A 115 -28.04 -1.68 -8.43
C ARG A 115 -26.51 -1.66 -8.24
N ILE A 116 -25.82 -0.94 -9.13
CA ILE A 116 -24.36 -0.78 -9.10
C ILE A 116 -24.08 0.68 -8.76
N HIS A 117 -23.34 0.87 -7.67
CA HIS A 117 -22.91 2.19 -7.20
C HIS A 117 -21.44 2.39 -7.55
N LYS A 118 -21.10 3.56 -8.13
CA LYS A 118 -19.72 3.93 -8.44
C LYS A 118 -19.32 5.22 -7.71
N ARG A 119 -18.06 5.26 -7.28
CA ARG A 119 -17.42 6.44 -6.67
C ARG A 119 -16.09 6.68 -7.35
N ILE A 120 -15.74 7.95 -7.52
CA ILE A 120 -14.45 8.36 -8.07
C ILE A 120 -13.73 9.20 -7.04
N ILE A 121 -12.45 8.90 -6.82
CA ILE A 121 -11.54 9.67 -5.99
C ILE A 121 -10.35 10.04 -6.85
N ASP A 122 -10.08 11.34 -7.01
CA ASP A 122 -8.90 11.83 -7.73
C ASP A 122 -7.80 12.20 -6.71
N LEU A 123 -6.59 11.70 -6.92
CA LEU A 123 -5.40 11.90 -6.08
C LEU A 123 -4.27 12.47 -6.91
N HIS A 124 -3.44 13.31 -6.28
CA HIS A 124 -2.16 13.74 -6.84
C HIS A 124 -1.04 13.15 -5.99
N ALA A 125 -0.35 12.15 -6.53
CA ALA A 125 0.69 11.42 -5.81
C ALA A 125 1.74 10.81 -6.74
N PRO A 126 2.96 10.54 -6.25
CA PRO A 126 3.92 9.69 -6.94
C PRO A 126 3.45 8.22 -6.91
N SER A 127 3.87 7.44 -7.90
CA SER A 127 3.44 6.04 -8.12
C SER A 127 3.66 5.12 -6.90
N ASP A 128 4.73 5.36 -6.14
CA ASP A 128 5.09 4.52 -4.99
C ASP A 128 4.11 4.66 -3.82
N ILE A 129 3.64 5.89 -3.58
CA ILE A 129 2.65 6.14 -2.53
C ILE A 129 1.30 5.53 -2.88
N VAL A 130 0.96 5.47 -4.17
CA VAL A 130 -0.30 4.87 -4.62
C VAL A 130 -0.34 3.38 -4.31
N LYS A 131 0.74 2.65 -4.55
CA LYS A 131 0.85 1.23 -4.20
C LYS A 131 0.58 0.99 -2.72
N GLN A 132 1.07 1.88 -1.85
CA GLN A 132 0.84 1.80 -0.40
C GLN A 132 -0.60 2.12 0.00
N ILE A 133 -1.27 3.04 -0.71
CA ILE A 133 -2.68 3.39 -0.44
C ILE A 133 -3.62 2.30 -0.94
N THR A 134 -3.33 1.70 -2.09
CA THR A 134 -4.16 0.61 -2.63
C THR A 134 -3.98 -0.72 -1.90
N SER A 135 -2.92 -0.90 -1.12
CA SER A 135 -2.73 -2.07 -0.25
C SER A 135 -3.59 -2.04 1.03
N ILE A 136 -4.40 -1.00 1.24
CA ILE A 136 -5.39 -0.97 2.32
C ILE A 136 -6.39 -2.12 2.12
N SER A 137 -6.81 -2.74 3.22
CA SER A 137 -7.76 -3.86 3.16
C SER A 137 -9.06 -3.43 2.50
N ILE A 138 -9.33 -4.00 1.32
CA ILE A 138 -10.53 -3.76 0.56
C ILE A 138 -11.63 -4.67 1.12
N GLU A 139 -12.78 -4.09 1.48
CA GLU A 139 -13.95 -4.87 1.93
C GLU A 139 -14.44 -5.79 0.80
N PRO A 140 -14.89 -7.01 1.14
CA PRO A 140 -15.39 -7.94 0.13
C PRO A 140 -16.60 -7.37 -0.59
N GLY A 141 -16.62 -7.55 -1.92
CA GLY A 141 -17.68 -7.04 -2.79
C GLY A 141 -17.49 -5.59 -3.26
N VAL A 142 -16.32 -5.01 -3.05
CA VAL A 142 -15.89 -3.74 -3.64
C VAL A 142 -14.81 -4.01 -4.68
N GLU A 143 -15.02 -3.54 -5.89
CA GLU A 143 -14.06 -3.59 -6.99
C GLU A 143 -13.36 -2.23 -7.10
N VAL A 144 -12.04 -2.25 -7.27
CA VAL A 144 -11.19 -1.07 -7.31
C VAL A 144 -10.42 -1.04 -8.62
N GLU A 145 -10.62 0.00 -9.40
CA GLU A 145 -9.87 0.28 -10.62
C GLU A 145 -9.01 1.54 -10.40
N VAL A 146 -7.73 1.46 -10.72
CA VAL A 146 -6.81 2.58 -10.61
C VAL A 146 -6.33 2.97 -12.00
N THR A 147 -6.57 4.21 -12.39
CA THR A 147 -6.07 4.78 -13.65
C THR A 147 -5.11 5.92 -13.35
N ILE A 148 -3.94 5.90 -13.98
CA ILE A 148 -2.94 6.96 -13.89
C ILE A 148 -3.09 7.81 -15.14
N ALA A 149 -3.34 9.11 -14.95
CA ALA A 149 -3.34 10.09 -16.03
C ALA A 149 -2.01 10.82 -15.97
N ASP A 150 -1.17 10.64 -16.97
CA ASP A 150 0.01 11.46 -17.13
C ASP A 150 -0.45 12.87 -17.50
N SER A 151 0.01 13.86 -16.72
CA SER A 151 -0.16 15.26 -17.10
C SER A 151 0.75 15.54 -18.30
N ALA A 152 0.17 15.62 -19.48
CA ALA A 152 0.87 16.12 -20.64
C ALA A 152 1.25 17.58 -20.44
#